data_c9eff4b58847709b2b51037f3ba8f2dc
#
_entry.id   c9eff4b58847709b2b51037f3ba8f2dc
#
_cell.length_a   1.000
_cell.length_b   1.000
_cell.length_c   1.000
_cell.angle_alpha   90.00
_cell.angle_beta   90.00
_cell.angle_gamma   90.00
#
_symmetry.space_group_name_H-M   'P 1'
#
loop_
_entity.id
_entity.type
_entity.pdbx_description
1 polymer ?
#
loop_
_entity_poly.entity_id
_entity_poly.type
_entity_poly.pdbx_seq_one_letter_code
_entity_poly.pdbx_strand_id
1 'polypeptide(L)'
;MKSGTTPFIGASDSNNGVTAFVSNTNVSKDSNVLGVNYNGSVVENFYHPYTCIFSDDVKRFALREHNGNEYVYLFMKTVILQQKSKYAYGYKFNEERMQKQMILLPTTANGQPDYDYMEQYVKRLFSALK
;
A
#
# COMPACT_ATOMS: atom_id res chain seq x y z
N MET A 1 -10.05 -6.39 -21.25
CA MET A 1 -8.59 -6.27 -21.03
C MET A 1 -7.88 -7.28 -21.93
N LYS A 2 -6.77 -6.88 -22.50
CA LYS A 2 -5.94 -7.76 -23.35
C LYS A 2 -4.80 -8.33 -22.52
N SER A 3 -4.45 -9.58 -22.75
CA SER A 3 -3.29 -10.21 -22.12
C SER A 3 -1.99 -9.47 -22.42
N GLY A 4 -1.08 -9.41 -21.47
CA GLY A 4 0.20 -8.73 -21.63
C GLY A 4 1.12 -9.01 -20.47
N THR A 5 2.04 -8.09 -20.19
CA THR A 5 3.07 -8.23 -19.16
C THR A 5 2.95 -7.23 -18.01
N THR A 6 2.02 -6.27 -18.10
CA THR A 6 1.82 -5.29 -17.03
C THR A 6 0.87 -5.84 -15.99
N PRO A 7 1.27 -5.90 -14.69
CA PRO A 7 0.36 -6.34 -13.64
C PRO A 7 -0.85 -5.42 -13.52
N PHE A 8 -2.03 -6.04 -13.39
CA PHE A 8 -3.28 -5.35 -13.08
C PHE A 8 -3.66 -5.66 -11.63
N ILE A 9 -3.78 -4.61 -10.84
CA ILE A 9 -3.99 -4.72 -9.39
C ILE A 9 -5.48 -4.58 -9.09
N GLY A 10 -6.04 -5.60 -8.46
CA GLY A 10 -7.42 -5.60 -8.00
C GLY A 10 -7.52 -5.71 -6.50
N ALA A 11 -8.73 -5.56 -5.96
CA ALA A 11 -8.98 -5.62 -4.52
C ALA A 11 -8.99 -7.09 -4.06
N SER A 12 -7.80 -7.66 -3.94
CA SER A 12 -7.55 -9.04 -3.53
C SER A 12 -6.73 -9.05 -2.24
N ASP A 13 -6.77 -10.16 -1.50
CA ASP A 13 -5.94 -10.39 -0.33
C ASP A 13 -4.77 -11.34 -0.59
N SER A 14 -4.55 -11.71 -1.85
CA SER A 14 -3.52 -12.67 -2.24
C SER A 14 -2.74 -12.19 -3.47
N ASN A 15 -1.67 -12.89 -3.79
CA ASN A 15 -0.83 -12.67 -4.98
C ASN A 15 -0.35 -11.22 -5.12
N ASN A 16 -0.07 -10.57 -4.00
CA ASN A 16 0.35 -9.15 -3.95
C ASN A 16 -0.66 -8.22 -4.67
N GLY A 17 -1.95 -8.61 -4.69
CA GLY A 17 -3.00 -7.85 -5.35
C GLY A 17 -3.06 -8.02 -6.87
N VAL A 18 -2.12 -8.77 -7.47
CA VAL A 18 -2.10 -8.98 -8.92
C VAL A 18 -3.18 -9.96 -9.32
N THR A 19 -4.16 -9.50 -10.08
CA THR A 19 -5.29 -10.33 -10.55
C THR A 19 -5.18 -10.71 -12.01
N ALA A 20 -4.35 -10.00 -12.78
CA ALA A 20 -4.15 -10.28 -14.20
C ALA A 20 -2.86 -9.64 -14.68
N PHE A 21 -2.40 -10.04 -15.86
CA PHE A 21 -1.33 -9.35 -16.59
C PHE A 21 -1.92 -8.87 -17.92
N VAL A 22 -1.74 -7.58 -18.19
CA VAL A 22 -2.43 -6.93 -19.31
C VAL A 22 -1.45 -6.13 -20.18
N SER A 23 -1.88 -5.82 -21.41
CA SER A 23 -1.17 -4.92 -22.31
C SER A 23 -1.75 -3.51 -22.31
N ASN A 24 -2.85 -3.31 -21.59
CA ASN A 24 -3.53 -2.02 -21.51
C ASN A 24 -2.71 -1.01 -20.67
N THR A 25 -2.99 0.26 -20.89
CA THR A 25 -2.49 1.34 -20.05
C THR A 25 -3.64 2.32 -19.79
N ASN A 26 -3.57 3.00 -18.66
CA ASN A 26 -4.55 4.03 -18.31
C ASN A 26 -3.94 5.02 -17.30
N VAL A 27 -4.75 5.97 -16.84
CA VAL A 27 -4.30 7.02 -15.92
C VAL A 27 -3.86 6.50 -14.54
N SER A 28 -4.20 5.24 -14.21
CA SER A 28 -3.80 4.64 -12.93
C SER A 28 -2.38 4.06 -12.94
N LYS A 29 -1.70 4.09 -14.09
CA LYS A 29 -0.34 3.52 -14.22
C LYS A 29 0.62 4.20 -13.26
N ASP A 30 1.28 3.40 -12.43
CA ASP A 30 2.16 3.91 -11.39
C ASP A 30 3.17 2.84 -10.95
N SER A 31 4.15 3.25 -10.16
CA SER A 31 5.15 2.37 -9.57
C SER A 31 5.59 2.93 -8.22
N ASN A 32 6.25 2.11 -7.41
CA ASN A 32 6.76 2.48 -6.08
C ASN A 32 5.67 3.08 -5.19
N VAL A 33 4.54 2.37 -5.09
CA VAL A 33 3.37 2.80 -4.31
C VAL A 33 2.77 1.62 -3.55
N LEU A 34 2.00 1.92 -2.49
CA LEU A 34 1.09 0.94 -1.89
C LEU A 34 -0.25 0.99 -2.63
N GLY A 35 -0.79 -0.18 -2.96
CA GLY A 35 -2.18 -0.29 -3.36
C GLY A 35 -3.01 -0.68 -2.15
N VAL A 36 -3.98 0.15 -1.77
CA VAL A 36 -4.82 -0.08 -0.59
C VAL A 36 -6.25 -0.35 -1.04
N ASN A 37 -6.76 -1.51 -0.67
CA ASN A 37 -8.13 -1.92 -1.02
C ASN A 37 -9.16 -1.12 -0.24
N TYR A 38 -10.17 -0.60 -0.93
CA TYR A 38 -11.30 0.04 -0.27
C TYR A 38 -12.63 -0.60 -0.61
N ASN A 39 -12.63 -1.53 -1.56
CA ASN A 39 -13.72 -2.48 -1.82
C ASN A 39 -13.14 -3.89 -1.80
N GLY A 40 -13.99 -4.90 -1.60
CA GLY A 40 -13.54 -6.29 -1.50
C GLY A 40 -12.81 -6.54 -0.19
N SER A 41 -11.58 -7.03 -0.24
CA SER A 41 -10.74 -7.27 0.95
C SER A 41 -10.22 -5.96 1.51
N VAL A 42 -11.08 -5.26 2.26
CA VAL A 42 -10.86 -3.88 2.71
C VAL A 42 -9.65 -3.77 3.61
N VAL A 43 -8.87 -2.68 3.45
CA VAL A 43 -7.67 -2.34 4.19
C VAL A 43 -6.46 -3.22 3.85
N GLU A 44 -6.65 -4.39 3.23
CA GLU A 44 -5.52 -5.13 2.69
C GLU A 44 -4.74 -4.23 1.74
N ASN A 45 -3.41 -4.30 1.82
CA ASN A 45 -2.58 -3.44 0.99
C ASN A 45 -1.29 -4.15 0.63
N PHE A 46 -0.74 -3.77 -0.52
CA PHE A 46 0.47 -4.39 -1.05
C PHE A 46 1.38 -3.34 -1.67
N TYR A 47 2.69 -3.55 -1.50
CA TYR A 47 3.68 -2.67 -2.11
C TYR A 47 3.98 -3.12 -3.53
N HIS A 48 3.99 -2.15 -4.45
CA HIS A 48 4.25 -2.37 -5.88
C HIS A 48 5.47 -1.53 -6.30
N PRO A 49 6.67 -2.12 -6.25
CA PRO A 49 7.87 -1.41 -6.75
C PRO A 49 7.89 -1.32 -8.28
N TYR A 50 7.22 -2.24 -8.96
CA TYR A 50 7.15 -2.34 -10.41
C TYR A 50 6.05 -1.44 -10.98
N THR A 51 6.11 -1.20 -12.29
CA THR A 51 5.04 -0.49 -12.99
C THR A 51 3.82 -1.38 -13.14
N CYS A 52 2.66 -0.87 -12.76
CA CYS A 52 1.39 -1.59 -12.80
C CYS A 52 0.23 -0.63 -13.02
N ILE A 53 -0.96 -1.17 -13.28
CA ILE A 53 -2.20 -0.39 -13.35
C ILE A 53 -3.19 -0.92 -12.32
N PHE A 54 -4.15 -0.09 -11.94
CA PHE A 54 -5.02 -0.38 -10.81
C PHE A 54 -6.49 -0.36 -11.20
N SER A 55 -7.27 -1.25 -10.56
CA SER A 55 -8.72 -1.18 -10.65
C SER A 55 -9.26 -0.03 -9.79
N ASP A 56 -10.54 0.31 -10.01
CA ASP A 56 -11.21 1.36 -9.24
C ASP A 56 -11.40 0.99 -7.76
N ASP A 57 -11.23 -0.28 -7.41
CA ASP A 57 -11.39 -0.77 -6.03
C ASP A 57 -10.13 -0.66 -5.19
N VAL A 58 -9.05 -0.14 -5.76
CA VAL A 58 -7.75 0.01 -5.08
C VAL A 58 -7.30 1.46 -5.21
N LYS A 59 -6.93 2.08 -4.08
CA LYS A 59 -6.36 3.42 -4.06
C LYS A 59 -4.85 3.34 -3.94
N ARG A 60 -4.16 4.22 -4.65
CA ARG A 60 -2.70 4.31 -4.61
C ARG A 60 -2.29 5.23 -3.48
N PHE A 61 -1.31 4.78 -2.72
CA PHE A 61 -0.76 5.52 -1.58
C PHE A 61 0.73 5.74 -1.80
N ALA A 62 1.17 6.99 -1.74
CA ALA A 62 2.59 7.36 -1.83
C ALA A 62 2.92 8.33 -0.70
N LEU A 63 4.19 8.31 -0.26
CA LEU A 63 4.65 9.20 0.80
C LEU A 63 4.83 10.63 0.26
N ARG A 64 4.50 11.60 1.09
CA ARG A 64 4.77 13.02 0.78
C ARG A 64 6.23 13.32 1.07
N GLU A 65 6.84 14.10 0.18
CA GLU A 65 8.20 14.65 0.38
C GLU A 65 9.25 13.59 0.70
N HIS A 66 8.98 12.32 0.34
CA HIS A 66 9.91 11.22 0.54
C HIS A 66 9.75 10.21 -0.57
N ASN A 67 10.87 9.82 -1.15
CA ASN A 67 10.90 8.77 -2.16
C ASN A 67 10.99 7.43 -1.45
N GLY A 68 9.83 6.82 -1.17
CA GLY A 68 9.74 5.58 -0.40
C GLY A 68 10.50 4.42 -1.05
N ASN A 69 10.85 3.45 -0.24
CA ASN A 69 11.45 2.18 -0.69
C ASN A 69 10.69 1.00 -0.08
N GLU A 70 11.11 -0.21 -0.41
CA GLU A 70 10.42 -1.42 0.07
C GLU A 70 10.33 -1.48 1.59
N TYR A 71 11.35 -1.05 2.31
CA TYR A 71 11.37 -1.13 3.78
C TYR A 71 10.38 -0.16 4.41
N VAL A 72 10.38 1.08 3.96
CA VAL A 72 9.45 2.10 4.46
C VAL A 72 8.01 1.70 4.12
N TYR A 73 7.75 1.23 2.90
CA TYR A 73 6.41 0.82 2.50
C TYR A 73 5.93 -0.43 3.24
N LEU A 74 6.81 -1.37 3.57
CA LEU A 74 6.44 -2.51 4.41
C LEU A 74 6.07 -2.08 5.83
N PHE A 75 6.78 -1.10 6.38
CA PHE A 75 6.41 -0.51 7.67
C PHE A 75 5.01 0.11 7.59
N MET A 76 4.76 0.95 6.58
CA MET A 76 3.47 1.60 6.35
C MET A 76 2.36 0.58 6.14
N LYS A 77 2.62 -0.49 5.39
CA LYS A 77 1.67 -1.59 5.17
C LYS A 77 1.17 -2.15 6.49
N THR A 78 2.07 -2.44 7.41
CA THR A 78 1.73 -3.01 8.71
C THR A 78 0.88 -2.04 9.54
N VAL A 79 1.25 -0.75 9.55
CA VAL A 79 0.50 0.27 10.28
C VAL A 79 -0.93 0.40 9.73
N ILE A 80 -1.08 0.38 8.41
CA ILE A 80 -2.41 0.45 7.77
C ILE A 80 -3.22 -0.79 8.11
N LEU A 81 -2.62 -1.99 8.06
CA LEU A 81 -3.31 -3.23 8.40
C LEU A 81 -3.86 -3.26 9.83
N GLN A 82 -3.21 -2.56 10.76
CA GLN A 82 -3.68 -2.48 12.14
C GLN A 82 -5.05 -1.79 12.25
N GLN A 83 -5.48 -1.08 11.22
CA GLN A 83 -6.80 -0.44 11.18
C GLN A 83 -7.91 -1.37 10.68
N LYS A 84 -7.59 -2.60 10.28
CA LYS A 84 -8.52 -3.51 9.62
C LYS A 84 -9.76 -3.80 10.46
N SER A 85 -9.61 -4.01 11.77
CA SER A 85 -10.74 -4.33 12.65
C SER A 85 -11.78 -3.21 12.69
N LYS A 86 -11.36 -1.96 12.54
CA LYS A 86 -12.25 -0.79 12.52
C LYS A 86 -13.21 -0.82 11.33
N TYR A 87 -12.80 -1.43 10.22
CA TYR A 87 -13.53 -1.43 8.96
C TYR A 87 -14.21 -2.77 8.67
N ALA A 88 -14.35 -3.61 9.69
CA ALA A 88 -15.13 -4.85 9.58
C ALA A 88 -16.62 -4.54 9.57
N TYR A 89 -17.39 -5.35 8.86
CA TYR A 89 -18.87 -5.33 8.80
C TYR A 89 -19.51 -3.94 8.70
N GLY A 90 -19.94 -3.57 7.49
CA GLY A 90 -20.76 -2.38 7.25
C GLY A 90 -20.06 -1.03 7.42
N TYR A 91 -18.86 -1.00 8.01
CA TYR A 91 -18.07 0.21 8.12
C TYR A 91 -16.96 0.18 7.08
N LYS A 92 -17.31 0.54 5.86
CA LYS A 92 -16.39 0.42 4.71
C LYS A 92 -15.25 1.44 4.79
N PHE A 93 -14.08 1.01 4.32
CA PHE A 93 -12.92 1.88 4.17
C PHE A 93 -12.99 2.59 2.82
N ASN A 94 -13.99 3.48 2.66
CA ASN A 94 -14.16 4.24 1.43
C ASN A 94 -13.13 5.39 1.35
N GLU A 95 -13.12 6.11 0.22
CA GLU A 95 -12.15 7.17 -0.01
C GLU A 95 -12.19 8.26 1.06
N GLU A 96 -13.38 8.69 1.48
CA GLU A 96 -13.54 9.70 2.51
C GLU A 96 -12.94 9.26 3.85
N ARG A 97 -13.23 8.04 4.26
CA ARG A 97 -12.69 7.49 5.52
C ARG A 97 -11.19 7.25 5.42
N MET A 98 -10.71 6.84 4.25
CA MET A 98 -9.28 6.65 4.00
C MET A 98 -8.52 7.97 4.18
N GLN A 99 -9.05 9.06 3.64
CA GLN A 99 -8.42 10.38 3.76
C GLN A 99 -8.40 10.90 5.20
N LYS A 100 -9.38 10.50 6.01
CA LYS A 100 -9.51 10.91 7.41
C LYS A 100 -8.86 9.96 8.39
N GLN A 101 -8.40 8.78 7.92
CA GLN A 101 -7.78 7.80 8.80
C GLN A 101 -6.47 8.33 9.34
N MET A 102 -6.39 8.40 10.67
CA MET A 102 -5.15 8.76 11.36
C MET A 102 -4.38 7.50 11.72
N ILE A 103 -3.06 7.55 11.55
CA ILE A 103 -2.16 6.46 11.92
C ILE A 103 -1.04 7.01 12.79
N LEU A 104 -0.50 6.15 13.65
CA LEU A 104 0.62 6.51 14.51
C LEU A 104 1.92 6.07 13.84
N LEU A 105 2.84 7.00 13.68
CA LEU A 105 4.15 6.75 13.09
C LEU A 105 5.25 7.23 14.04
N PRO A 106 6.44 6.60 13.97
CA PRO A 106 7.62 7.16 14.62
C PRO A 106 7.90 8.57 14.08
N THR A 107 8.28 9.49 14.96
CA THR A 107 8.57 10.85 14.57
C THR A 107 9.99 11.25 14.94
N THR A 108 10.54 12.19 14.17
CA THR A 108 11.80 12.84 14.51
C THR A 108 11.58 13.87 15.63
N ALA A 109 12.67 14.44 16.13
CA ALA A 109 12.60 15.48 17.15
C ALA A 109 11.77 16.69 16.70
N ASN A 110 11.67 16.93 15.40
CA ASN A 110 10.89 18.04 14.82
C ASN A 110 9.42 17.68 14.59
N GLY A 111 8.98 16.46 14.98
CA GLY A 111 7.61 16.03 14.79
C GLY A 111 7.27 15.53 13.38
N GLN A 112 8.26 15.35 12.53
CA GLN A 112 8.06 14.80 11.19
C GLN A 112 8.12 13.27 11.21
N PRO A 113 7.49 12.56 10.24
CA PRO A 113 7.64 11.12 10.17
C PRO A 113 9.11 10.72 10.06
N ASP A 114 9.53 9.74 10.84
CA ASP A 114 10.92 9.27 10.86
C ASP A 114 11.09 8.08 9.91
N TYR A 115 11.22 8.38 8.63
CA TYR A 115 11.36 7.36 7.59
C TYR A 115 12.66 6.55 7.73
N ASP A 116 13.74 7.18 8.21
CA ASP A 116 14.99 6.47 8.46
C ASP A 116 14.83 5.41 9.54
N TYR A 117 14.13 5.73 10.62
CA TYR A 117 13.82 4.76 11.67
C TYR A 117 13.03 3.57 11.11
N MET A 118 11.98 3.85 10.32
CA MET A 118 11.14 2.81 9.72
C MET A 118 11.97 1.88 8.84
N GLU A 119 12.83 2.44 7.99
CA GLU A 119 13.70 1.66 7.13
C GLU A 119 14.66 0.78 7.93
N GLN A 120 15.34 1.35 8.90
CA GLN A 120 16.31 0.60 9.71
C GLN A 120 15.65 -0.49 10.54
N TYR A 121 14.45 -0.22 11.05
CA TYR A 121 13.68 -1.21 11.80
C TYR A 121 13.38 -2.44 10.94
N VAL A 122 12.86 -2.24 9.73
CA VAL A 122 12.51 -3.34 8.83
C VAL A 122 13.76 -4.09 8.37
N LYS A 123 14.85 -3.37 8.06
CA LYS A 123 16.13 -4.01 7.72
C LYS A 123 16.64 -4.92 8.83
N ARG A 124 16.52 -4.50 10.09
CA ARG A 124 16.92 -5.32 11.24
C ARG A 124 16.05 -6.58 11.36
N LEU A 125 14.75 -6.45 11.10
CA LEU A 125 13.86 -7.63 11.10
C LEU A 125 14.28 -8.63 10.02
N PHE A 126 14.58 -8.17 8.82
CA PHE A 126 15.04 -9.06 7.75
C PHE A 126 16.37 -9.74 8.11
N SER A 127 17.30 -9.04 8.73
CA SER A 127 18.55 -9.63 9.20
C SER A 127 18.33 -10.71 10.24
N ALA A 128 17.37 -10.53 11.14
CA ALA A 128 17.04 -11.48 12.19
C ALA A 128 16.39 -12.76 11.65
N LEU A 129 15.80 -12.72 10.46
CA LEU A 129 15.12 -13.86 9.84
C LEU A 129 16.06 -14.80 9.07
N LYS A 130 17.32 -14.45 8.94
CA LYS A 130 18.31 -15.27 8.23
C LYS A 130 18.79 -16.45 9.05
#